data_1187f58480b13c8c7e5b33340288a2ef
#
_entry.id   1187f58480b13c8c7e5b33340288a2ef
#
_cell.length_a   1.000
_cell.length_b   1.000
_cell.length_c   1.000
_cell.angle_alpha   90.00
_cell.angle_beta   90.00
_cell.angle_gamma   90.00
#
_symmetry.space_group_name_H-M   'P 1'
#
loop_
_entity.id
_entity.type
_entity.pdbx_description
1 polymer ?
#
loop_
_entity_poly.entity_id
_entity_poly.type
_entity_poly.pdbx_seq_one_letter_code
_entity_poly.pdbx_strand_id
1 'polypeptide(L)'
;MKTSMQRKLDQLTTRLAELNDLLSREDITANLDQYRKLTREHAELGPVVEHYGLWRQAQNDAATAQELLADASMRDFAEEEIRAARDRMETLGVELQKMLLPKDPNDERNIFVEIRAGTGGDESALFAGDLLRMYLRYAERNRWQVEMMSASESDLGGYREVIVRIAGDAAYSKLKFESGGHRVQRVPATETQGRIHTSACTVAVMPEADEIGEVEINPADLRIDTFRASGAGGQHINKTDSAVRVTHLPTGIVVECQDDRSQHKNKDRALKVLAARIKDKQTHEQQTKEAATRKNLIGSGDRSERIRTYNFPQGRLTDHRINLTLYRLDAIMDGDLEELIAALVSEHQAELLASLGDAD
;
A
#
# COMPACT_ATOMS: atom_id res chain seq x y z
N MET A 1 26.33 -5.32 -15.35
CA MET A 1 24.86 -5.57 -15.36
C MET A 1 24.59 -6.95 -15.93
N LYS A 2 23.62 -7.74 -15.35
CA LYS A 2 23.25 -9.09 -15.88
C LYS A 2 22.54 -8.97 -17.24
N THR A 3 22.73 -9.97 -18.11
CA THR A 3 22.14 -9.98 -19.47
C THR A 3 20.60 -10.02 -19.46
N SER A 4 20.00 -10.71 -18.48
CA SER A 4 18.54 -10.72 -18.28
C SER A 4 17.98 -9.33 -18.01
N MET A 5 18.65 -8.56 -17.17
CA MET A 5 18.29 -7.18 -16.86
C MET A 5 18.41 -6.25 -18.08
N GLN A 6 19.49 -6.40 -18.87
CA GLN A 6 19.64 -5.60 -20.10
C GLN A 6 18.50 -5.85 -21.09
N ARG A 7 18.12 -7.13 -21.31
CA ARG A 7 16.97 -7.47 -22.16
C ARG A 7 15.68 -6.84 -21.69
N LYS A 8 15.44 -6.85 -20.38
CA LYS A 8 14.25 -6.19 -19.81
C LYS A 8 14.27 -4.68 -20.04
N LEU A 9 15.41 -4.03 -19.86
CA LEU A 9 15.58 -2.59 -20.11
C LEU A 9 15.42 -2.24 -21.60
N ASP A 10 15.91 -3.09 -22.51
CA ASP A 10 15.69 -2.92 -23.96
C ASP A 10 14.20 -3.02 -24.31
N GLN A 11 13.46 -3.97 -23.71
CA GLN A 11 12.00 -4.08 -23.85
C GLN A 11 11.28 -2.84 -23.34
N LEU A 12 11.68 -2.30 -22.17
CA LEU A 12 11.09 -1.08 -21.62
C LEU A 12 11.37 0.14 -22.51
N THR A 13 12.54 0.22 -23.12
CA THR A 13 12.88 1.27 -24.10
C THR A 13 11.96 1.20 -25.33
N THR A 14 11.74 0.00 -25.87
CA THR A 14 10.81 -0.21 -26.99
C THR A 14 9.40 0.17 -26.57
N ARG A 15 8.96 -0.24 -25.37
CA ARG A 15 7.64 0.08 -24.84
C ARG A 15 7.42 1.58 -24.66
N LEU A 16 8.42 2.31 -24.18
CA LEU A 16 8.35 3.77 -24.05
C LEU A 16 8.18 4.45 -25.42
N ALA A 17 8.87 3.96 -26.46
CA ALA A 17 8.69 4.46 -27.83
C ALA A 17 7.27 4.21 -28.34
N GLU A 18 6.70 3.02 -28.12
CA GLU A 18 5.29 2.73 -28.44
C GLU A 18 4.31 3.65 -27.71
N LEU A 19 4.57 3.93 -26.43
CA LEU A 19 3.75 4.85 -25.63
C LEU A 19 3.80 6.27 -26.17
N ASN A 20 4.96 6.75 -26.60
CA ASN A 20 5.11 8.06 -27.25
C ASN A 20 4.28 8.12 -28.54
N ASP A 21 4.30 7.08 -29.36
CA ASP A 21 3.52 7.00 -30.58
C ASP A 21 2.02 6.97 -30.30
N LEU A 22 1.58 6.20 -29.26
CA LEU A 22 0.18 6.12 -28.87
C LEU A 22 -0.33 7.43 -28.29
N LEU A 23 0.46 8.10 -27.43
CA LEU A 23 0.10 9.37 -26.80
C LEU A 23 0.09 10.55 -27.80
N SER A 24 0.81 10.44 -28.93
CA SER A 24 0.83 11.44 -29.99
C SER A 24 -0.38 11.40 -30.94
N ARG A 25 -1.23 10.36 -30.84
CA ARG A 25 -2.41 10.21 -31.71
C ARG A 25 -3.52 11.16 -31.27
N GLU A 26 -4.18 11.79 -32.23
CA GLU A 26 -5.27 12.76 -31.96
C GLU A 26 -6.51 12.10 -31.31
N ASP A 27 -6.75 10.81 -31.57
CA ASP A 27 -7.92 10.07 -31.08
C ASP A 27 -7.80 9.58 -29.63
N ILE A 28 -6.60 9.61 -29.05
CA ILE A 28 -6.35 9.06 -27.71
C ILE A 28 -7.14 9.81 -26.62
N THR A 29 -7.39 11.10 -26.81
CA THR A 29 -8.13 11.94 -25.84
C THR A 29 -9.64 11.65 -25.83
N ALA A 30 -10.16 10.90 -26.82
CA ALA A 30 -11.55 10.46 -26.83
C ALA A 30 -11.85 9.44 -25.73
N ASN A 31 -10.84 8.68 -25.28
CA ASN A 31 -10.96 7.75 -24.17
C ASN A 31 -10.06 8.20 -23.01
N LEU A 32 -10.63 8.98 -22.09
CA LEU A 32 -9.91 9.56 -20.95
C LEU A 32 -9.26 8.51 -20.02
N ASP A 33 -9.88 7.35 -19.83
CA ASP A 33 -9.35 6.31 -18.96
C ASP A 33 -8.12 5.63 -19.58
N GLN A 34 -8.17 5.38 -20.88
CA GLN A 34 -7.04 4.86 -21.63
C GLN A 34 -5.90 5.89 -21.67
N TYR A 35 -6.21 7.17 -21.91
CA TYR A 35 -5.23 8.25 -21.89
C TYR A 35 -4.52 8.34 -20.54
N ARG A 36 -5.27 8.35 -19.43
CA ARG A 36 -4.70 8.38 -18.06
C ARG A 36 -3.78 7.18 -17.81
N LYS A 37 -4.20 5.98 -18.21
CA LYS A 37 -3.41 4.76 -18.05
C LYS A 37 -2.08 4.83 -18.80
N LEU A 38 -2.11 5.23 -20.06
CA LEU A 38 -0.91 5.35 -20.90
C LEU A 38 0.03 6.46 -20.40
N THR A 39 -0.52 7.60 -19.98
CA THR A 39 0.26 8.71 -19.42
C THR A 39 0.96 8.29 -18.12
N ARG A 40 0.29 7.51 -17.27
CA ARG A 40 0.89 6.98 -16.04
C ARG A 40 2.02 6.01 -16.36
N GLU A 41 1.80 5.05 -17.27
CA GLU A 41 2.82 4.10 -17.71
C GLU A 41 4.03 4.83 -18.31
N HIS A 42 3.80 5.86 -19.12
CA HIS A 42 4.87 6.70 -19.69
C HIS A 42 5.68 7.41 -18.60
N ALA A 43 5.02 8.01 -17.60
CA ALA A 43 5.67 8.70 -16.49
C ALA A 43 6.51 7.74 -15.61
N GLU A 44 6.08 6.48 -15.49
CA GLU A 44 6.81 5.45 -14.74
C GLU A 44 8.04 4.94 -15.50
N LEU A 45 7.93 4.76 -16.83
CA LEU A 45 9.01 4.21 -17.65
C LEU A 45 10.06 5.25 -18.05
N GLY A 46 9.67 6.52 -18.20
CA GLY A 46 10.55 7.60 -18.65
C GLY A 46 11.88 7.67 -17.88
N PRO A 47 11.86 7.81 -16.54
CA PRO A 47 13.08 7.87 -15.74
C PRO A 47 13.96 6.62 -15.85
N VAL A 48 13.35 5.42 -15.95
CA VAL A 48 14.09 4.16 -16.08
C VAL A 48 14.85 4.11 -17.40
N VAL A 49 14.19 4.49 -18.51
CA VAL A 49 14.80 4.49 -19.84
C VAL A 49 15.87 5.57 -19.96
N GLU A 50 15.67 6.73 -19.33
CA GLU A 50 16.67 7.80 -19.28
C GLU A 50 17.94 7.33 -18.58
N HIS A 51 17.84 6.72 -17.38
CA HIS A 51 18.99 6.18 -16.64
C HIS A 51 19.69 5.06 -17.42
N TYR A 52 18.92 4.23 -18.12
CA TYR A 52 19.49 3.20 -19.00
C TYR A 52 20.23 3.81 -20.19
N GLY A 53 19.74 4.90 -20.76
CA GLY A 53 20.42 5.67 -21.79
C GLY A 53 21.79 6.18 -21.31
N LEU A 54 21.84 6.76 -20.11
CA LEU A 54 23.07 7.23 -19.47
C LEU A 54 24.05 6.07 -19.21
N TRP A 55 23.54 4.90 -18.76
CA TRP A 55 24.37 3.72 -18.56
C TRP A 55 24.97 3.20 -19.88
N ARG A 56 24.20 3.16 -20.97
CA ARG A 56 24.70 2.79 -22.30
C ARG A 56 25.71 3.79 -22.83
N GLN A 57 25.52 5.08 -22.58
CA GLN A 57 26.49 6.09 -22.94
C GLN A 57 27.81 5.87 -22.20
N ALA A 58 27.79 5.65 -20.88
CA ALA A 58 28.99 5.35 -20.11
C ALA A 58 29.68 4.06 -20.60
N GLN A 59 28.92 3.07 -21.03
CA GLN A 59 29.46 1.84 -21.66
C GLN A 59 30.18 2.14 -22.96
N ASN A 60 29.61 2.99 -23.82
CA ASN A 60 30.24 3.38 -25.08
C ASN A 60 31.47 4.25 -24.84
N ASP A 61 31.42 5.17 -23.86
CA ASP A 61 32.57 5.99 -23.45
C ASP A 61 33.73 5.11 -23.01
N ALA A 62 33.49 4.07 -22.20
CA ALA A 62 34.48 3.11 -21.77
C ALA A 62 35.09 2.31 -22.96
N ALA A 63 34.25 1.90 -23.93
CA ALA A 63 34.71 1.19 -25.12
C ALA A 63 35.58 2.09 -26.00
N THR A 64 35.15 3.34 -26.25
CA THR A 64 35.93 4.33 -27.01
C THR A 64 37.28 4.64 -26.35
N ALA A 65 37.27 4.85 -25.03
CA ALA A 65 38.50 5.08 -24.27
C ALA A 65 39.44 3.86 -24.32
N GLN A 66 38.88 2.64 -24.38
CA GLN A 66 39.68 1.41 -24.52
C GLN A 66 40.39 1.31 -25.87
N GLU A 67 39.79 1.83 -26.94
CA GLU A 67 40.44 1.93 -28.24
C GLU A 67 41.62 2.93 -28.22
N LEU A 68 41.48 4.04 -27.46
CA LEU A 68 42.54 5.05 -27.30
C LEU A 68 43.80 4.56 -26.55
N LEU A 69 43.67 3.47 -25.78
CA LEU A 69 44.85 2.86 -25.12
C LEU A 69 45.95 2.39 -26.09
N ALA A 70 45.61 2.18 -27.38
CA ALA A 70 46.58 1.80 -28.40
C ALA A 70 47.56 2.96 -28.71
N ASP A 71 47.19 4.20 -28.44
CA ASP A 71 48.06 5.38 -28.60
C ASP A 71 48.77 5.69 -27.28
N ALA A 72 50.10 5.58 -27.31
CA ALA A 72 50.94 5.82 -26.13
C ALA A 72 50.82 7.25 -25.57
N SER A 73 50.48 8.23 -26.42
CA SER A 73 50.31 9.63 -26.03
C SER A 73 48.99 9.89 -25.31
N MET A 74 47.99 9.01 -25.46
CA MET A 74 46.63 9.15 -24.90
C MET A 74 46.40 8.17 -23.74
N ARG A 75 47.37 7.34 -23.38
CA ARG A 75 47.18 6.25 -22.42
C ARG A 75 46.71 6.72 -21.07
N ASP A 76 47.32 7.72 -20.45
CA ASP A 76 46.95 8.23 -19.12
C ASP A 76 45.54 8.78 -19.12
N PHE A 77 45.19 9.54 -20.15
CA PHE A 77 43.82 10.07 -20.34
C PHE A 77 42.82 8.94 -20.54
N ALA A 78 43.12 7.95 -21.37
CA ALA A 78 42.23 6.82 -21.62
C ALA A 78 42.00 5.96 -20.36
N GLU A 79 43.03 5.75 -19.53
CA GLU A 79 42.90 5.04 -18.25
C GLU A 79 42.02 5.78 -17.25
N GLU A 80 42.11 7.12 -17.19
CA GLU A 80 41.26 7.94 -16.34
C GLU A 80 39.81 7.90 -16.80
N GLU A 81 39.55 8.05 -18.12
CA GLU A 81 38.21 7.97 -18.69
C GLU A 81 37.56 6.58 -18.49
N ILE A 82 38.32 5.51 -18.66
CA ILE A 82 37.82 4.15 -18.41
C ILE A 82 37.42 3.99 -16.95
N ARG A 83 38.19 4.53 -16.00
CA ARG A 83 37.88 4.46 -14.59
C ARG A 83 36.60 5.24 -14.29
N ALA A 84 36.51 6.49 -14.76
CA ALA A 84 35.32 7.35 -14.56
C ALA A 84 34.09 6.74 -15.21
N ALA A 85 34.17 6.16 -16.39
CA ALA A 85 33.08 5.49 -17.07
C ALA A 85 32.58 4.24 -16.28
N ARG A 86 33.54 3.44 -15.75
CA ARG A 86 33.19 2.26 -14.93
C ARG A 86 32.48 2.65 -13.64
N ASP A 87 32.95 3.68 -12.94
CA ASP A 87 32.33 4.17 -11.71
C ASP A 87 30.91 4.67 -12.00
N ARG A 88 30.69 5.40 -13.12
CA ARG A 88 29.37 5.81 -13.59
C ARG A 88 28.46 4.62 -13.89
N MET A 89 28.98 3.59 -14.59
CA MET A 89 28.22 2.38 -14.92
C MET A 89 27.82 1.60 -13.66
N GLU A 90 28.68 1.54 -12.65
CA GLU A 90 28.39 0.87 -11.39
C GLU A 90 27.26 1.60 -10.63
N THR A 91 27.39 2.91 -10.47
CA THR A 91 26.37 3.76 -9.80
C THR A 91 25.02 3.66 -10.49
N LEU A 92 24.98 3.91 -11.82
CA LEU A 92 23.76 3.81 -12.61
C LEU A 92 23.17 2.39 -12.62
N GLY A 93 24.03 1.37 -12.58
CA GLY A 93 23.61 -0.03 -12.49
C GLY A 93 22.84 -0.34 -11.21
N VAL A 94 23.29 0.20 -10.06
CA VAL A 94 22.60 0.06 -8.76
C VAL A 94 21.27 0.82 -8.78
N GLU A 95 21.24 2.04 -9.33
CA GLU A 95 20.03 2.84 -9.45
C GLU A 95 18.98 2.16 -10.33
N LEU A 96 19.38 1.64 -11.49
CA LEU A 96 18.51 0.88 -12.38
C LEU A 96 17.96 -0.39 -11.71
N GLN A 97 18.75 -1.09 -10.90
CA GLN A 97 18.29 -2.24 -10.15
C GLN A 97 17.16 -1.84 -9.18
N LYS A 98 17.34 -0.73 -8.46
CA LYS A 98 16.30 -0.19 -7.56
C LYS A 98 15.03 0.23 -8.29
N MET A 99 15.16 0.87 -9.46
CA MET A 99 14.02 1.29 -10.29
C MET A 99 13.23 0.12 -10.87
N LEU A 100 13.88 -1.03 -11.10
CA LEU A 100 13.23 -2.23 -11.62
C LEU A 100 12.59 -3.10 -10.56
N LEU A 101 12.72 -2.76 -9.27
CA LEU A 101 12.01 -3.46 -8.21
C LEU A 101 10.49 -3.36 -8.42
N PRO A 102 9.75 -4.43 -8.13
CA PRO A 102 8.30 -4.38 -8.21
C PRO A 102 7.78 -3.34 -7.21
N LYS A 103 7.07 -2.34 -7.73
CA LYS A 103 6.38 -1.35 -6.89
C LYS A 103 5.13 -1.99 -6.30
N ASP A 104 4.88 -1.77 -5.03
CA ASP A 104 3.62 -2.13 -4.41
C ASP A 104 2.51 -1.24 -5.01
N PRO A 105 1.43 -1.82 -5.57
CA PRO A 105 0.33 -1.05 -6.15
C PRO A 105 -0.35 -0.11 -5.13
N ASN A 106 -0.11 -0.33 -3.84
CA ASN A 106 -0.65 0.50 -2.78
C ASN A 106 0.26 1.69 -2.39
N ASP A 107 1.51 1.75 -2.91
CA ASP A 107 2.49 2.76 -2.49
C ASP A 107 2.02 4.21 -2.66
N GLU A 108 1.15 4.47 -3.64
CA GLU A 108 0.57 5.80 -3.91
C GLU A 108 -0.75 6.05 -3.18
N ARG A 109 -1.28 5.07 -2.43
CA ARG A 109 -2.57 5.18 -1.75
C ARG A 109 -2.46 6.00 -0.47
N ASN A 110 -3.57 6.64 -0.11
CA ASN A 110 -3.78 7.15 1.23
C ASN A 110 -3.84 5.97 2.21
N ILE A 111 -3.74 6.27 3.50
CA ILE A 111 -3.67 5.24 4.54
C ILE A 111 -4.61 5.53 5.69
N PHE A 112 -4.99 4.45 6.37
CA PHE A 112 -5.51 4.48 7.73
C PHE A 112 -4.41 4.00 8.67
N VAL A 113 -4.11 4.83 9.68
CA VAL A 113 -3.22 4.47 10.79
C VAL A 113 -4.09 4.22 12.02
N GLU A 114 -4.09 2.99 12.47
CA GLU A 114 -4.79 2.55 13.66
C GLU A 114 -3.78 2.30 14.77
N ILE A 115 -3.95 2.94 15.92
CA ILE A 115 -3.10 2.79 17.10
C ILE A 115 -3.96 2.27 18.22
N ARG A 116 -3.58 1.14 18.83
CA ARG A 116 -4.27 0.55 19.97
C ARG A 116 -3.34 0.40 21.15
N ALA A 117 -3.83 0.76 22.32
CA ALA A 117 -3.18 0.43 23.56
C ALA A 117 -3.15 -1.10 23.74
N GLY A 118 -1.97 -1.62 24.03
CA GLY A 118 -1.74 -3.04 24.28
C GLY A 118 -1.48 -3.33 25.76
N THR A 119 -0.46 -4.14 26.04
CA THR A 119 -0.09 -4.49 27.40
C THR A 119 0.50 -3.29 28.14
N GLY A 120 -0.06 -2.89 29.28
CA GLY A 120 0.48 -1.81 30.13
C GLY A 120 -0.57 -0.89 30.76
N GLY A 121 -1.88 -1.18 30.59
CA GLY A 121 -2.95 -0.39 31.19
C GLY A 121 -2.94 1.07 30.71
N ASP A 122 -3.11 2.01 31.64
CA ASP A 122 -3.19 3.45 31.34
C ASP A 122 -1.93 4.00 30.67
N GLU A 123 -0.75 3.47 30.99
CA GLU A 123 0.50 3.87 30.37
C GLU A 123 0.52 3.53 28.86
N SER A 124 -0.05 2.42 28.46
CA SER A 124 -0.16 2.09 27.04
C SER A 124 -1.11 3.04 26.31
N ALA A 125 -2.17 3.52 26.97
CA ALA A 125 -3.08 4.51 26.39
C ALA A 125 -2.40 5.90 26.24
N LEU A 126 -1.60 6.32 27.23
CA LEU A 126 -0.80 7.54 27.12
C LEU A 126 0.23 7.43 26.00
N PHE A 127 0.89 6.29 25.88
CA PHE A 127 1.87 6.07 24.81
C PHE A 127 1.21 6.01 23.43
N ALA A 128 -0.03 5.49 23.30
CA ALA A 128 -0.78 5.57 22.05
C ALA A 128 -1.03 7.02 21.63
N GLY A 129 -1.30 7.92 22.59
CA GLY A 129 -1.39 9.37 22.35
C GLY A 129 -0.07 9.98 21.89
N ASP A 130 1.04 9.56 22.46
CA ASP A 130 2.36 10.03 22.05
C ASP A 130 2.73 9.56 20.63
N LEU A 131 2.43 8.30 20.28
CA LEU A 131 2.60 7.77 18.93
C LEU A 131 1.72 8.51 17.91
N LEU A 132 0.46 8.77 18.28
CA LEU A 132 -0.42 9.57 17.43
C LEU A 132 0.20 10.94 17.14
N ARG A 133 0.64 11.65 18.20
CA ARG A 133 1.29 12.97 18.04
C ARG A 133 2.52 12.89 17.13
N MET A 134 3.34 11.86 17.28
CA MET A 134 4.52 11.62 16.45
C MET A 134 4.14 11.49 14.97
N TYR A 135 3.11 10.69 14.64
CA TYR A 135 2.65 10.53 13.25
C TYR A 135 1.98 11.80 12.71
N LEU A 136 1.23 12.54 13.52
CA LEU A 136 0.64 13.82 13.13
C LEU A 136 1.73 14.84 12.76
N ARG A 137 2.79 14.93 13.58
CA ARG A 137 3.94 15.80 13.30
C ARG A 137 4.70 15.37 12.05
N TYR A 138 4.87 14.08 11.84
CA TYR A 138 5.48 13.57 10.62
C TYR A 138 4.63 13.89 9.38
N ALA A 139 3.32 13.71 9.45
CA ALA A 139 2.39 14.08 8.39
C ALA A 139 2.44 15.58 8.07
N GLU A 140 2.48 16.44 9.10
CA GLU A 140 2.62 17.90 8.96
C GLU A 140 3.91 18.27 8.22
N ARG A 141 5.06 17.68 8.57
CA ARG A 141 6.35 17.88 7.90
C ARG A 141 6.32 17.48 6.42
N ASN A 142 5.58 16.42 6.08
CA ASN A 142 5.38 15.97 4.70
C ASN A 142 4.23 16.68 3.98
N ARG A 143 3.53 17.64 4.62
CA ARG A 143 2.37 18.39 4.09
C ARG A 143 1.21 17.45 3.71
N TRP A 144 1.05 16.35 4.43
CA TRP A 144 -0.06 15.45 4.27
C TRP A 144 -1.29 15.93 5.04
N GLN A 145 -2.47 15.64 4.52
CA GLN A 145 -3.73 15.92 5.20
C GLN A 145 -4.05 14.80 6.17
N VAL A 146 -4.50 15.16 7.36
CA VAL A 146 -4.89 14.19 8.40
C VAL A 146 -6.32 14.44 8.83
N GLU A 147 -7.09 13.36 8.91
CA GLU A 147 -8.48 13.33 9.36
C GLU A 147 -8.64 12.30 10.46
N MET A 148 -9.24 12.72 11.60
CA MET A 148 -9.56 11.81 12.70
C MET A 148 -10.83 11.04 12.37
N MET A 149 -10.73 9.73 12.21
CA MET A 149 -11.89 8.88 11.88
C MET A 149 -12.61 8.37 13.12
N SER A 150 -11.85 7.94 14.12
CA SER A 150 -12.39 7.40 15.38
C SER A 150 -11.39 7.58 16.50
N ALA A 151 -11.86 7.86 17.69
CA ALA A 151 -11.05 7.96 18.89
C ALA A 151 -11.81 7.41 20.11
N SER A 152 -11.20 6.47 20.82
CA SER A 152 -11.65 5.97 22.11
C SER A 152 -10.66 6.44 23.16
N GLU A 153 -11.01 7.49 23.90
CA GLU A 153 -10.15 8.10 24.92
C GLU A 153 -10.06 7.21 26.17
N SER A 154 -8.96 7.37 26.91
CA SER A 154 -8.77 6.77 28.23
C SER A 154 -9.05 7.80 29.33
N ASP A 155 -9.52 7.33 30.51
CA ASP A 155 -9.89 8.18 31.65
C ASP A 155 -8.73 9.03 32.18
N LEU A 156 -7.49 8.55 32.01
CA LEU A 156 -6.26 9.25 32.45
C LEU A 156 -5.54 9.99 31.29
N GLY A 157 -6.23 10.17 30.17
CA GLY A 157 -5.67 10.76 28.95
C GLY A 157 -5.10 9.71 28.00
N GLY A 158 -4.78 10.15 26.77
CA GLY A 158 -4.38 9.24 25.69
C GLY A 158 -5.56 8.46 25.10
N TYR A 159 -5.26 7.37 24.40
CA TYR A 159 -6.27 6.64 23.62
C TYR A 159 -6.17 5.13 23.87
N ARG A 160 -7.33 4.49 24.10
CA ARG A 160 -7.45 3.03 24.04
C ARG A 160 -7.34 2.55 22.61
N GLU A 161 -7.96 3.31 21.68
CA GLU A 161 -7.88 3.11 20.25
C GLU A 161 -8.06 4.46 19.55
N VAL A 162 -7.26 4.69 18.52
CA VAL A 162 -7.42 5.85 17.65
C VAL A 162 -7.14 5.45 16.20
N ILE A 163 -7.98 5.94 15.30
CA ILE A 163 -7.87 5.71 13.85
C ILE A 163 -7.82 7.07 13.16
N VAL A 164 -6.77 7.28 12.39
CA VAL A 164 -6.60 8.48 11.57
C VAL A 164 -6.40 8.11 10.12
N ARG A 165 -7.01 8.88 9.24
CA ARG A 165 -6.77 8.83 7.81
C ARG A 165 -5.66 9.83 7.47
N ILE A 166 -4.64 9.40 6.76
CA ILE A 166 -3.56 10.26 6.27
C ILE A 166 -3.59 10.20 4.74
N ALA A 167 -3.80 11.35 4.12
CA ALA A 167 -3.86 11.51 2.68
C ALA A 167 -2.69 12.37 2.18
N GLY A 168 -1.89 11.83 1.29
CA GLY A 168 -0.75 12.51 0.73
C GLY A 168 0.10 11.63 -0.17
N ASP A 169 1.01 12.26 -0.88
CA ASP A 169 1.88 11.56 -1.81
C ASP A 169 2.79 10.58 -1.10
N ALA A 170 2.84 9.35 -1.62
CA ALA A 170 3.66 8.25 -1.10
C ALA A 170 3.45 7.92 0.41
N ALA A 171 2.25 8.22 0.97
CA ALA A 171 1.98 8.03 2.40
C ALA A 171 2.10 6.55 2.79
N TYR A 172 1.55 5.63 1.98
CA TYR A 172 1.67 4.19 2.25
C TYR A 172 3.11 3.71 2.12
N SER A 173 3.83 4.10 1.08
CA SER A 173 5.21 3.63 0.83
C SER A 173 6.15 3.97 1.99
N LYS A 174 5.94 5.12 2.65
CA LYS A 174 6.72 5.57 3.80
C LYS A 174 6.29 4.91 5.12
N LEU A 175 4.99 4.82 5.38
CA LEU A 175 4.47 4.39 6.68
C LEU A 175 4.09 2.90 6.77
N LYS A 176 4.08 2.12 5.67
CA LYS A 176 3.78 0.68 5.70
C LYS A 176 4.65 -0.12 6.66
N PHE A 177 5.87 0.34 6.92
CA PHE A 177 6.81 -0.28 7.85
C PHE A 177 6.52 0.02 9.33
N GLU A 178 5.55 0.88 9.62
CA GLU A 178 5.17 1.22 10.99
C GLU A 178 4.25 0.17 11.63
N SER A 179 3.72 -0.77 10.87
CA SER A 179 2.83 -1.81 11.37
C SER A 179 3.56 -2.80 12.28
N GLY A 180 3.01 -3.00 13.49
CA GLY A 180 3.55 -3.95 14.47
C GLY A 180 3.45 -3.48 15.91
N GLY A 181 4.18 -4.16 16.79
CA GLY A 181 4.24 -3.85 18.22
C GLY A 181 5.29 -2.78 18.55
N HIS A 182 4.88 -1.68 19.17
CA HIS A 182 5.72 -0.59 19.64
C HIS A 182 5.85 -0.65 21.16
N ARG A 183 7.06 -0.85 21.67
CA ARG A 183 7.33 -0.99 23.10
C ARG A 183 7.93 0.29 23.66
N VAL A 184 7.38 0.79 24.76
CA VAL A 184 7.91 1.93 25.49
C VAL A 184 8.54 1.48 26.83
N GLN A 185 9.63 2.11 27.19
CA GLN A 185 10.30 1.98 28.49
C GLN A 185 10.49 3.39 29.05
N ARG A 186 9.69 3.75 30.07
CA ARG A 186 9.79 5.02 30.79
C ARG A 186 9.16 4.90 32.17
N VAL A 187 9.39 5.91 33.00
CA VAL A 187 8.62 6.11 34.24
C VAL A 187 7.27 6.71 33.83
N PRO A 188 6.12 6.02 34.01
CA PRO A 188 4.82 6.56 33.67
C PRO A 188 4.50 7.83 34.46
N ALA A 189 3.67 8.72 33.87
CA ALA A 189 3.15 9.87 34.60
C ALA A 189 2.28 9.47 35.81
N THR A 190 1.77 8.26 35.84
CA THR A 190 0.97 7.66 36.93
C THR A 190 1.78 6.97 37.99
N GLU A 191 3.10 6.83 37.80
CA GLU A 191 3.98 6.13 38.73
C GLU A 191 4.57 7.08 39.80
N THR A 192 4.29 6.81 41.07
CA THR A 192 4.73 7.66 42.17
C THR A 192 6.11 7.28 42.75
N GLN A 193 6.59 6.06 42.50
CA GLN A 193 7.84 5.53 43.03
C GLN A 193 9.04 5.62 42.07
N GLY A 194 8.85 6.23 40.90
CA GLY A 194 9.89 6.40 39.89
C GLY A 194 10.38 5.12 39.21
N ARG A 195 9.57 4.05 39.22
CA ARG A 195 9.94 2.78 38.59
C ARG A 195 9.72 2.85 37.08
N ILE A 196 10.69 2.32 36.33
CA ILE A 196 10.55 2.18 34.86
C ILE A 196 9.55 1.06 34.54
N HIS A 197 8.50 1.40 33.83
CA HIS A 197 7.53 0.43 33.30
C HIS A 197 7.82 0.12 31.85
N THR A 198 7.40 -1.05 31.42
CA THR A 198 7.46 -1.50 30.03
C THR A 198 6.04 -1.73 29.55
N SER A 199 5.58 -0.88 28.65
CA SER A 199 4.26 -0.95 28.03
C SER A 199 4.38 -1.10 26.52
N ALA A 200 3.30 -1.50 25.86
CA ALA A 200 3.28 -1.69 24.42
C ALA A 200 2.00 -1.16 23.81
N CYS A 201 2.10 -0.65 22.59
CA CYS A 201 1.00 -0.33 21.70
C CYS A 201 1.15 -1.12 20.39
N THR A 202 0.07 -1.32 19.70
CA THR A 202 0.08 -1.85 18.34
C THR A 202 -0.29 -0.76 17.36
N VAL A 203 0.42 -0.73 16.25
CA VAL A 203 0.15 0.15 15.12
C VAL A 203 -0.18 -0.70 13.90
N ALA A 204 -1.27 -0.38 13.21
CA ALA A 204 -1.60 -0.96 11.91
C ALA A 204 -1.71 0.15 10.88
N VAL A 205 -0.96 0.04 9.81
CA VAL A 205 -1.04 0.92 8.65
C VAL A 205 -1.65 0.13 7.50
N MET A 206 -2.81 0.57 7.06
CA MET A 206 -3.56 -0.07 5.99
C MET A 206 -3.79 0.90 4.85
N PRO A 207 -3.64 0.47 3.58
CA PRO A 207 -3.96 1.32 2.45
C PRO A 207 -5.47 1.58 2.41
N GLU A 208 -5.87 2.78 2.00
CA GLU A 208 -7.27 3.11 1.74
C GLU A 208 -7.77 2.23 0.60
N ALA A 209 -8.82 1.44 0.88
CA ALA A 209 -9.45 0.59 -0.11
C ALA A 209 -10.28 1.43 -1.09
N ASP A 210 -10.38 0.96 -2.33
CA ASP A 210 -11.30 1.56 -3.29
C ASP A 210 -12.73 1.34 -2.82
N GLU A 211 -13.57 2.37 -2.93
CA GLU A 211 -14.98 2.24 -2.61
C GLU A 211 -15.63 1.18 -3.51
N ILE A 212 -16.39 0.26 -2.90
CA ILE A 212 -17.20 -0.68 -3.66
C ILE A 212 -18.31 0.14 -4.34
N GLY A 213 -18.16 0.37 -5.63
CA GLY A 213 -19.14 1.05 -6.46
C GLY A 213 -20.51 0.38 -6.45
N GLU A 214 -21.44 0.91 -7.23
CA GLU A 214 -22.70 0.22 -7.48
C GLU A 214 -22.43 -1.11 -8.21
N VAL A 215 -23.08 -2.17 -7.72
CA VAL A 215 -22.94 -3.50 -8.32
C VAL A 215 -23.75 -3.51 -9.63
N GLU A 216 -23.03 -3.43 -10.74
CA GLU A 216 -23.65 -3.69 -12.06
C GLU A 216 -23.83 -5.20 -12.24
N ILE A 217 -25.09 -5.62 -12.30
CA ILE A 217 -25.43 -7.02 -12.54
C ILE A 217 -25.58 -7.25 -14.03
N ASN A 218 -24.69 -8.09 -14.62
CA ASN A 218 -24.82 -8.47 -16.01
C ASN A 218 -26.05 -9.39 -16.18
N PRO A 219 -27.01 -9.05 -17.07
CA PRO A 219 -28.16 -9.91 -17.32
C PRO A 219 -27.83 -11.34 -17.76
N ALA A 220 -26.67 -11.55 -18.38
CA ALA A 220 -26.21 -12.88 -18.78
C ALA A 220 -25.88 -13.81 -17.60
N ASP A 221 -25.56 -13.22 -16.42
CA ASP A 221 -25.23 -13.94 -15.20
C ASP A 221 -26.48 -14.27 -14.35
N LEU A 222 -27.67 -13.93 -14.85
CA LEU A 222 -28.92 -14.12 -14.16
C LEU A 222 -29.73 -15.26 -14.76
N ARG A 223 -30.16 -16.17 -13.91
CA ARG A 223 -31.24 -17.11 -14.21
C ARG A 223 -32.51 -16.62 -13.54
N ILE A 224 -33.57 -16.38 -14.33
CA ILE A 224 -34.85 -15.88 -13.85
C ILE A 224 -35.90 -16.95 -14.09
N ASP A 225 -36.47 -17.50 -13.03
CA ASP A 225 -37.53 -18.48 -13.04
C ASP A 225 -38.82 -17.82 -12.51
N THR A 226 -39.95 -18.09 -13.16
CA THR A 226 -41.27 -17.64 -12.71
C THR A 226 -42.06 -18.80 -12.16
N PHE A 227 -42.83 -18.58 -11.12
CA PHE A 227 -43.62 -19.61 -10.48
C PHE A 227 -44.90 -19.03 -9.85
N ARG A 228 -45.81 -19.90 -9.41
CA ARG A 228 -47.04 -19.49 -8.77
C ARG A 228 -46.78 -19.05 -7.32
N ALA A 229 -47.29 -17.88 -6.96
CA ALA A 229 -47.15 -17.40 -5.60
C ALA A 229 -47.91 -18.32 -4.64
N SER A 230 -47.33 -18.60 -3.48
CA SER A 230 -47.97 -19.38 -2.40
C SER A 230 -48.46 -18.40 -1.34
N GLY A 231 -49.75 -18.45 -0.96
CA GLY A 231 -50.31 -17.60 0.09
C GLY A 231 -51.84 -17.57 0.09
N ALA A 232 -52.43 -16.99 1.15
CA ALA A 232 -53.85 -16.77 1.24
C ALA A 232 -54.30 -15.74 0.19
N GLY A 233 -54.97 -16.16 -0.87
CA GLY A 233 -55.45 -15.30 -1.95
C GLY A 233 -56.45 -15.97 -2.83
N GLY A 234 -57.21 -15.15 -3.61
CA GLY A 234 -58.26 -15.61 -4.51
C GLY A 234 -57.71 -16.28 -5.79
N GLN A 235 -58.60 -16.56 -6.74
CA GLN A 235 -58.35 -17.29 -7.97
C GLN A 235 -57.15 -16.79 -8.81
N HIS A 236 -56.79 -15.50 -8.70
CA HIS A 236 -55.71 -14.88 -9.44
C HIS A 236 -54.35 -15.39 -8.98
N ILE A 237 -54.09 -15.56 -7.67
CA ILE A 237 -52.82 -16.00 -7.08
C ILE A 237 -52.53 -17.46 -7.47
N ASN A 238 -53.57 -18.28 -7.57
CA ASN A 238 -53.44 -19.71 -7.85
C ASN A 238 -53.34 -20.05 -9.34
N LYS A 239 -53.60 -19.10 -10.26
CA LYS A 239 -53.59 -19.33 -11.71
C LYS A 239 -52.48 -18.59 -12.46
N THR A 240 -51.86 -17.56 -11.85
CA THR A 240 -50.89 -16.71 -12.54
C THR A 240 -49.50 -16.90 -11.96
N ASP A 241 -48.49 -17.08 -12.80
CA ASP A 241 -47.08 -17.18 -12.40
C ASP A 241 -46.49 -15.78 -12.14
N SER A 242 -46.95 -15.15 -11.06
CA SER A 242 -46.55 -13.79 -10.66
C SER A 242 -45.31 -13.74 -9.79
N ALA A 243 -44.96 -14.85 -9.12
CA ALA A 243 -43.74 -14.92 -8.30
C ALA A 243 -42.51 -15.09 -9.19
N VAL A 244 -41.42 -14.45 -8.79
CA VAL A 244 -40.16 -14.45 -9.53
C VAL A 244 -39.03 -14.90 -8.60
N ARG A 245 -38.23 -15.86 -9.08
CA ARG A 245 -36.98 -16.29 -8.47
C ARG A 245 -35.84 -15.85 -9.38
N VAL A 246 -34.89 -15.11 -8.84
CA VAL A 246 -33.70 -14.67 -9.53
C VAL A 246 -32.48 -15.33 -8.88
N THR A 247 -31.71 -16.05 -9.67
CA THR A 247 -30.46 -16.70 -9.26
C THR A 247 -29.31 -16.02 -9.95
N HIS A 248 -28.35 -15.52 -9.20
CA HIS A 248 -27.09 -15.02 -9.73
C HIS A 248 -26.10 -16.17 -9.85
N LEU A 249 -25.79 -16.59 -11.06
CA LEU A 249 -25.02 -17.81 -11.35
C LEU A 249 -23.61 -17.78 -10.73
N PRO A 250 -22.82 -16.66 -10.83
CA PRO A 250 -21.47 -16.66 -10.30
C PRO A 250 -21.38 -16.75 -8.76
N THR A 251 -22.34 -16.15 -8.04
CA THR A 251 -22.33 -16.13 -6.56
C THR A 251 -23.22 -17.18 -5.92
N GLY A 252 -24.12 -17.78 -6.70
CA GLY A 252 -25.13 -18.74 -6.22
C GLY A 252 -26.23 -18.09 -5.35
N ILE A 253 -26.29 -16.77 -5.26
CA ILE A 253 -27.31 -16.07 -4.45
C ILE A 253 -28.67 -16.17 -5.14
N VAL A 254 -29.67 -16.59 -4.39
CA VAL A 254 -31.06 -16.73 -4.86
C VAL A 254 -31.93 -15.74 -4.11
N VAL A 255 -32.79 -15.03 -4.85
CA VAL A 255 -33.80 -14.11 -4.33
C VAL A 255 -35.15 -14.45 -4.93
N GLU A 256 -36.16 -14.59 -4.07
CA GLU A 256 -37.54 -14.80 -4.46
C GLU A 256 -38.38 -13.61 -4.05
N CYS A 257 -39.28 -13.18 -4.94
CA CYS A 257 -40.24 -12.13 -4.67
C CYS A 257 -41.62 -12.52 -5.17
N GLN A 258 -42.61 -12.46 -4.27
CA GLN A 258 -44.01 -12.81 -4.57
C GLN A 258 -45.02 -11.83 -3.98
N ASP A 259 -44.54 -10.63 -3.59
CA ASP A 259 -45.33 -9.66 -2.82
C ASP A 259 -46.40 -8.93 -3.63
N ASP A 260 -46.18 -8.76 -4.94
CA ASP A 260 -47.09 -8.04 -5.83
C ASP A 260 -47.77 -8.98 -6.82
N ARG A 261 -48.94 -8.58 -7.32
CA ARG A 261 -49.65 -9.30 -8.39
C ARG A 261 -48.98 -9.20 -9.74
N SER A 262 -48.10 -8.20 -9.92
CA SER A 262 -47.37 -7.95 -11.15
C SER A 262 -45.99 -8.65 -11.14
N GLN A 263 -45.82 -9.58 -12.07
CA GLN A 263 -44.52 -10.25 -12.31
C GLN A 263 -43.38 -9.27 -12.55
N HIS A 264 -43.62 -8.20 -13.32
CA HIS A 264 -42.59 -7.18 -13.59
C HIS A 264 -42.13 -6.47 -12.33
N LYS A 265 -43.07 -6.07 -11.44
CA LYS A 265 -42.75 -5.44 -10.15
C LYS A 265 -41.99 -6.39 -9.24
N ASN A 266 -42.38 -7.68 -9.20
CA ASN A 266 -41.65 -8.70 -8.43
C ASN A 266 -40.24 -8.89 -8.97
N LYS A 267 -40.05 -8.92 -10.31
CA LYS A 267 -38.74 -9.00 -10.94
C LYS A 267 -37.86 -7.80 -10.55
N ASP A 268 -38.36 -6.57 -10.70
CA ASP A 268 -37.61 -5.36 -10.37
C ASP A 268 -37.21 -5.33 -8.88
N ARG A 269 -38.13 -5.76 -8.00
CA ARG A 269 -37.86 -5.84 -6.55
C ARG A 269 -36.82 -6.93 -6.26
N ALA A 270 -36.94 -8.10 -6.87
CA ALA A 270 -35.98 -9.19 -6.72
C ALA A 270 -34.57 -8.79 -7.19
N LEU A 271 -34.45 -8.06 -8.30
CA LEU A 271 -33.16 -7.55 -8.78
C LEU A 271 -32.54 -6.54 -7.81
N LYS A 272 -33.33 -5.62 -7.25
CA LYS A 272 -32.84 -4.66 -6.23
C LYS A 272 -32.35 -5.37 -4.97
N VAL A 273 -33.10 -6.37 -4.49
CA VAL A 273 -32.72 -7.17 -3.31
C VAL A 273 -31.46 -7.99 -3.63
N LEU A 274 -31.35 -8.53 -4.85
CA LEU A 274 -30.17 -9.28 -5.28
C LEU A 274 -28.93 -8.37 -5.31
N ALA A 275 -29.03 -7.17 -5.88
CA ALA A 275 -27.94 -6.19 -5.89
C ALA A 275 -27.46 -5.86 -4.47
N ALA A 276 -28.40 -5.61 -3.54
CA ALA A 276 -28.08 -5.37 -2.14
C ALA A 276 -27.34 -6.56 -1.50
N ARG A 277 -27.81 -7.80 -1.70
CA ARG A 277 -27.18 -9.01 -1.15
C ARG A 277 -25.81 -9.28 -1.74
N ILE A 278 -25.58 -9.01 -3.04
CA ILE A 278 -24.27 -9.13 -3.66
C ILE A 278 -23.31 -8.09 -3.06
N LYS A 279 -23.78 -6.85 -2.90
CA LYS A 279 -22.99 -5.77 -2.27
C LYS A 279 -22.62 -6.14 -0.82
N ASP A 280 -23.58 -6.61 -0.03
CA ASP A 280 -23.34 -7.04 1.35
C ASP A 280 -22.30 -8.17 1.41
N LYS A 281 -22.40 -9.15 0.51
CA LYS A 281 -21.42 -10.24 0.43
C LYS A 281 -20.01 -9.73 0.09
N GLN A 282 -19.88 -8.85 -0.91
CA GLN A 282 -18.60 -8.25 -1.29
C GLN A 282 -18.01 -7.44 -0.15
N THR A 283 -18.83 -6.62 0.53
CA THR A 283 -18.41 -5.83 1.69
C THR A 283 -17.92 -6.75 2.83
N HIS A 284 -18.64 -7.83 3.11
CA HIS A 284 -18.25 -8.77 4.16
C HIS A 284 -16.94 -9.53 3.81
N GLU A 285 -16.76 -9.93 2.56
CA GLU A 285 -15.53 -10.56 2.08
C GLU A 285 -14.34 -9.60 2.19
N GLN A 286 -14.54 -8.32 1.83
CA GLN A 286 -13.52 -7.29 1.97
C GLN A 286 -13.16 -7.05 3.44
N GLN A 287 -14.15 -6.87 4.32
CA GLN A 287 -13.93 -6.69 5.76
C GLN A 287 -13.21 -7.87 6.38
N THR A 288 -13.51 -9.11 5.95
CA THR A 288 -12.84 -10.31 6.42
C THR A 288 -11.37 -10.34 6.00
N LYS A 289 -11.08 -9.96 4.75
CA LYS A 289 -9.69 -9.82 4.24
C LYS A 289 -8.93 -8.73 5.01
N GLU A 290 -9.55 -7.58 5.20
CA GLU A 290 -8.94 -6.47 5.96
C GLU A 290 -8.66 -6.86 7.42
N ALA A 291 -9.60 -7.56 8.07
CA ALA A 291 -9.42 -8.06 9.43
C ALA A 291 -8.29 -9.10 9.53
N ALA A 292 -8.17 -10.00 8.55
CA ALA A 292 -7.08 -10.96 8.48
C ALA A 292 -5.72 -10.25 8.24
N THR A 293 -5.66 -9.30 7.32
CA THR A 293 -4.46 -8.49 7.07
C THR A 293 -4.05 -7.72 8.31
N ARG A 294 -5.00 -7.03 8.97
CA ARG A 294 -4.76 -6.32 10.23
C ARG A 294 -4.17 -7.24 11.29
N LYS A 295 -4.76 -8.42 11.49
CA LYS A 295 -4.28 -9.41 12.46
C LYS A 295 -2.85 -9.85 12.17
N ASN A 296 -2.49 -10.05 10.91
CA ASN A 296 -1.14 -10.43 10.51
C ASN A 296 -0.12 -9.29 10.74
N LEU A 297 -0.53 -8.02 10.51
CA LEU A 297 0.32 -6.84 10.71
C LEU A 297 0.62 -6.56 12.20
N ILE A 298 -0.35 -6.80 13.09
CA ILE A 298 -0.26 -6.43 14.51
C ILE A 298 0.35 -7.55 15.36
N GLY A 299 0.25 -8.81 14.94
CA GLY A 299 0.61 -9.97 15.75
C GLY A 299 -0.32 -10.15 16.95
N SER A 300 0.22 -10.62 18.08
CA SER A 300 -0.55 -10.82 19.33
C SER A 300 -0.74 -9.54 20.15
N GLY A 301 0.00 -8.46 19.85
CA GLY A 301 0.04 -7.24 20.67
C GLY A 301 0.80 -7.41 22.01
N ASP A 302 1.50 -8.52 22.19
CA ASP A 302 2.36 -8.73 23.34
C ASP A 302 3.65 -7.90 23.21
N ARG A 303 4.14 -7.38 24.35
CA ARG A 303 5.40 -6.61 24.43
C ARG A 303 6.65 -7.41 23.99
N SER A 304 6.56 -8.73 23.88
CA SER A 304 7.62 -9.58 23.34
C SER A 304 7.71 -9.51 21.82
N GLU A 305 6.56 -9.36 21.12
CA GLU A 305 6.46 -9.24 19.66
C GLU A 305 6.61 -7.78 19.20
N ARG A 306 7.74 -7.16 19.60
CA ARG A 306 8.02 -5.77 19.28
C ARG A 306 8.81 -5.61 17.99
N ILE A 307 8.42 -4.66 17.16
CA ILE A 307 9.27 -4.18 16.07
C ILE A 307 10.22 -3.08 16.56
N ARG A 308 9.78 -2.24 17.50
CA ARG A 308 10.56 -1.11 18.05
C ARG A 308 10.51 -1.01 19.56
N THR A 309 11.58 -0.41 20.11
CA THR A 309 11.64 -0.02 21.52
C THR A 309 12.01 1.46 21.64
N TYR A 310 11.18 2.19 22.35
CA TYR A 310 11.35 3.59 22.73
C TYR A 310 11.82 3.65 24.17
N ASN A 311 13.11 3.90 24.39
CA ASN A 311 13.74 3.94 25.72
C ASN A 311 13.99 5.40 26.12
N PHE A 312 13.07 5.97 26.89
CA PHE A 312 13.13 7.37 27.32
C PHE A 312 14.31 7.65 28.27
N PRO A 313 14.60 6.82 29.29
CA PRO A 313 15.76 7.05 30.14
C PRO A 313 17.10 7.11 29.41
N GLN A 314 17.22 6.42 28.29
CA GLN A 314 18.43 6.41 27.49
C GLN A 314 18.34 7.32 26.24
N GLY A 315 17.21 8.01 26.03
CA GLY A 315 17.00 8.88 24.87
C GLY A 315 17.14 8.18 23.51
N ARG A 316 16.86 6.86 23.48
CA ARG A 316 17.09 6.05 22.25
C ARG A 316 15.84 5.34 21.75
N LEU A 317 15.77 5.22 20.42
CA LEU A 317 14.88 4.33 19.70
C LEU A 317 15.70 3.19 19.10
N THR A 318 15.20 1.96 19.20
CA THR A 318 15.81 0.79 18.53
C THR A 318 14.76 0.10 17.67
N ASP A 319 15.00 -0.01 16.36
CA ASP A 319 14.23 -0.88 15.47
C ASP A 319 14.92 -2.26 15.42
N HIS A 320 14.19 -3.29 15.85
CA HIS A 320 14.74 -4.63 16.03
C HIS A 320 14.79 -5.43 14.71
N ARG A 321 14.10 -5.00 13.68
CA ARG A 321 14.10 -5.67 12.37
C ARG A 321 15.43 -5.51 11.64
N ILE A 322 15.96 -4.28 11.70
CA ILE A 322 17.21 -3.89 11.03
C ILE A 322 18.34 -3.59 12.01
N ASN A 323 18.14 -3.86 13.31
CA ASN A 323 19.10 -3.58 14.40
C ASN A 323 19.59 -2.11 14.42
N LEU A 324 18.78 -1.17 13.95
CA LEU A 324 19.09 0.27 13.95
C LEU A 324 18.81 0.86 15.33
N THR A 325 19.77 1.63 15.89
CA THR A 325 19.60 2.36 17.15
C THR A 325 19.92 3.84 16.93
N LEU A 326 18.95 4.71 17.21
CA LEU A 326 19.05 6.17 17.11
C LEU A 326 18.97 6.80 18.50
N TYR A 327 19.93 7.69 18.84
CA TYR A 327 20.02 8.37 20.15
C TYR A 327 19.43 9.79 20.11
N ARG A 328 18.26 9.95 19.47
CA ARG A 328 17.54 11.21 19.34
C ARG A 328 16.04 11.03 19.49
N LEU A 329 15.66 10.32 20.54
CA LEU A 329 14.27 9.93 20.79
C LEU A 329 13.32 11.14 20.79
N ASP A 330 13.69 12.26 21.39
CA ASP A 330 12.83 13.44 21.49
C ASP A 330 12.50 14.03 20.10
N ALA A 331 13.48 14.09 19.19
CA ALA A 331 13.26 14.53 17.83
C ALA A 331 12.34 13.57 17.06
N ILE A 332 12.52 12.27 17.27
CA ILE A 332 11.67 11.21 16.67
C ILE A 332 10.23 11.36 17.17
N MET A 333 10.02 11.55 18.47
CA MET A 333 8.69 11.76 19.05
C MET A 333 8.05 13.09 18.61
N ASP A 334 8.84 14.05 18.14
CA ASP A 334 8.37 15.27 17.46
C ASP A 334 8.25 15.12 15.94
N GLY A 335 8.24 13.89 15.44
CA GLY A 335 7.95 13.56 14.04
C GLY A 335 9.17 13.57 13.10
N ASP A 336 10.40 13.50 13.60
CA ASP A 336 11.59 13.34 12.74
C ASP A 336 11.89 11.86 12.48
N LEU A 337 11.08 11.25 11.58
CA LEU A 337 11.16 9.83 11.23
C LEU A 337 11.95 9.54 9.96
N GLU A 338 12.42 10.57 9.24
CA GLU A 338 12.95 10.40 7.88
C GLU A 338 14.15 9.42 7.82
N GLU A 339 15.12 9.54 8.75
CA GLU A 339 16.29 8.64 8.79
C GLU A 339 15.89 7.20 9.06
N LEU A 340 14.93 6.99 9.97
CA LEU A 340 14.43 5.67 10.31
C LEU A 340 13.69 5.02 9.13
N ILE A 341 12.81 5.79 8.48
CA ILE A 341 12.03 5.34 7.32
C ILE A 341 12.96 5.06 6.14
N ALA A 342 13.93 5.93 5.87
CA ALA A 342 14.90 5.73 4.79
C ALA A 342 15.72 4.45 4.99
N ALA A 343 16.13 4.15 6.22
CA ALA A 343 16.84 2.92 6.53
C ALA A 343 15.97 1.67 6.30
N LEU A 344 14.69 1.71 6.69
CA LEU A 344 13.75 0.60 6.49
C LEU A 344 13.43 0.38 5.00
N VAL A 345 13.25 1.46 4.25
CA VAL A 345 13.06 1.39 2.79
C VAL A 345 14.29 0.79 2.11
N SER A 346 15.49 1.21 2.53
CA SER A 346 16.76 0.70 1.97
C SER A 346 16.94 -0.80 2.23
N GLU A 347 16.65 -1.26 3.45
CA GLU A 347 16.71 -2.68 3.81
C GLU A 347 15.71 -3.51 3.02
N HIS A 348 14.46 -3.04 2.93
CA HIS A 348 13.44 -3.71 2.14
C HIS A 348 13.80 -3.80 0.65
N GLN A 349 14.40 -2.73 0.08
CA GLN A 349 14.91 -2.78 -1.29
C GLN A 349 16.05 -3.79 -1.43
N ALA A 350 16.94 -3.90 -0.43
CA ALA A 350 18.03 -4.88 -0.44
C ALA A 350 17.49 -6.32 -0.38
N GLU A 351 16.48 -6.60 0.45
CA GLU A 351 15.81 -7.91 0.51
C GLU A 351 15.15 -8.27 -0.81
N LEU A 352 14.44 -7.32 -1.45
CA LEU A 352 13.83 -7.54 -2.76
C LEU A 352 14.89 -7.82 -3.85
N LEU A 353 16.00 -7.09 -3.83
CA LEU A 353 17.11 -7.33 -4.77
C LEU A 353 17.73 -8.71 -4.56
N ALA A 354 17.92 -9.14 -3.31
CA ALA A 354 18.44 -10.47 -2.99
C ALA A 354 17.49 -11.57 -3.51
N SER A 355 16.19 -11.44 -3.27
CA SER A 355 15.17 -12.40 -3.75
C SER A 355 15.11 -12.51 -5.28
N LEU A 356 15.35 -11.41 -6.00
CA LEU A 356 15.44 -11.43 -7.47
C LEU A 356 16.76 -12.06 -7.96
N GLY A 357 17.83 -12.00 -7.14
CA GLY A 357 19.11 -12.62 -7.43
C GLY A 357 19.13 -14.13 -7.33
N ASP A 358 18.29 -14.70 -6.46
CA ASP A 358 18.16 -16.13 -6.20
C ASP A 358 17.17 -16.83 -7.17
N ALA A 359 16.40 -16.08 -7.92
CA ALA A 359 15.40 -16.60 -8.87
C ALA A 359 15.92 -16.82 -10.30
N ASP A 360 17.19 -16.47 -10.59
CA ASP A 360 17.94 -16.68 -11.85
C ASP A 360 18.99 -17.80 -11.68
#